data_bef52cad0ec45a90646ecd79aeb8c3b5
#
_entry.id   bef52cad0ec45a90646ecd79aeb8c3b5
#
_cell.length_a   1.000
_cell.length_b   1.000
_cell.length_c   1.000
_cell.angle_alpha   90.00
_cell.angle_beta   90.00
_cell.angle_gamma   90.00
#
_symmetry.space_group_name_H-M   'P 1'
#
loop_
_entity.id
_entity.type
_entity.pdbx_description
1 polymer ?
#
loop_
_entity_poly.entity_id
_entity_poly.type
_entity_poly.pdbx_seq_one_letter_code
_entity_poly.pdbx_strand_id
1 'polypeptide(L)'
;MTLSYPIVGIDISSTTLDVAELNADGTFKASSFANTKVEARKLARRLAKIGAGLVVVEATGGCELIAMAALAVEEVPVARVNPRQVRHFAKGIGRLAKTDPIDARVLAIFGERARPRVTTLPSKEEARLKALSLRRRQLVDARVAEKNHRGKIVEKDIKAGVERVIESLDSEIEMIEEAIAEHIAACEPMRARQQLLESIPCVAAATSGTVLAELPELGQRSTSVLKALVGVAPFNSDSGGMTGQRHIEGGRAPRVIQFTTSSAL
;
A
#
# COMPACT_ATOMS: atom_id res chain seq x y z
N MET A 1 -2.31 23.62 -13.34
CA MET A 1 -0.88 23.52 -12.97
C MET A 1 -0.12 23.02 -14.19
N THR A 2 0.87 23.79 -14.65
CA THR A 2 1.77 23.39 -15.73
C THR A 2 2.71 22.32 -15.18
N LEU A 3 2.88 21.20 -15.91
CA LEU A 3 3.85 20.17 -15.52
C LEU A 3 5.27 20.67 -15.77
N SER A 4 6.13 20.56 -14.77
CA SER A 4 7.57 20.73 -14.97
C SER A 4 8.16 19.45 -15.55
N TYR A 5 9.09 19.59 -16.48
CA TYR A 5 9.85 18.47 -17.05
C TYR A 5 11.26 18.43 -16.47
N PRO A 6 11.91 17.25 -16.48
CA PRO A 6 11.42 15.97 -17.00
C PRO A 6 10.37 15.30 -16.10
N ILE A 7 9.48 14.51 -16.72
CA ILE A 7 8.63 13.54 -16.02
C ILE A 7 9.38 12.20 -16.03
N VAL A 8 9.45 11.57 -14.88
CA VAL A 8 10.29 10.37 -14.70
C VAL A 8 9.44 9.17 -14.34
N GLY A 9 9.60 8.07 -15.07
CA GLY A 9 9.08 6.76 -14.69
C GLY A 9 10.21 5.90 -14.13
N ILE A 10 9.96 5.21 -13.04
CA ILE A 10 10.90 4.23 -12.48
C ILE A 10 10.18 2.90 -12.35
N ASP A 11 10.62 1.91 -13.13
CA ASP A 11 10.26 0.52 -12.91
C ASP A 11 11.19 -0.08 -11.88
N ILE A 12 10.62 -0.73 -10.86
CA ILE A 12 11.34 -1.14 -9.65
C ILE A 12 11.20 -2.64 -9.45
N SER A 13 12.35 -3.32 -9.48
CA SER A 13 12.48 -4.71 -9.06
C SER A 13 13.13 -4.82 -7.67
N SER A 14 13.31 -6.04 -7.18
CA SER A 14 14.07 -6.28 -5.95
C SER A 14 15.54 -5.85 -6.06
N THR A 15 16.11 -5.82 -7.28
CA THR A 15 17.54 -5.60 -7.53
C THR A 15 17.84 -4.33 -8.32
N THR A 16 16.90 -3.84 -9.15
CA THR A 16 17.12 -2.74 -10.09
C THR A 16 16.08 -1.64 -10.01
N LEU A 17 16.48 -0.45 -10.40
CA LEU A 17 15.67 0.73 -10.63
C LEU A 17 15.90 1.15 -12.10
N ASP A 18 14.97 0.81 -13.00
CA ASP A 18 15.03 1.19 -14.39
C ASP A 18 14.30 2.51 -14.59
N VAL A 19 15.03 3.53 -15.05
CA VAL A 19 14.58 4.94 -15.06
C VAL A 19 14.41 5.41 -16.50
N ALA A 20 13.28 6.05 -16.79
CA ALA A 20 13.03 6.75 -18.04
C ALA A 20 12.62 8.20 -17.75
N GLU A 21 13.41 9.14 -18.21
CA GLU A 21 13.16 10.57 -18.12
C GLU A 21 12.52 11.05 -19.43
N LEU A 22 11.29 11.53 -19.38
CA LEU A 22 10.56 12.13 -20.50
C LEU A 22 10.81 13.64 -20.48
N ASN A 23 11.43 14.16 -21.51
CA ASN A 23 11.69 15.58 -21.71
C ASN A 23 10.50 16.29 -22.38
N ALA A 24 10.47 17.62 -22.32
CA ALA A 24 9.41 18.45 -22.92
C ALA A 24 9.30 18.31 -24.44
N ASP A 25 10.38 17.94 -25.11
CA ASP A 25 10.45 17.67 -26.56
C ASP A 25 9.96 16.26 -26.95
N GLY A 26 9.52 15.45 -25.97
CA GLY A 26 9.08 14.07 -26.17
C GLY A 26 10.20 13.04 -26.23
N THR A 27 11.47 13.46 -26.09
CA THR A 27 12.61 12.52 -26.07
C THR A 27 12.72 11.82 -24.72
N PHE A 28 13.32 10.62 -24.73
CA PHE A 28 13.55 9.83 -23.52
C PHE A 28 15.05 9.67 -23.26
N LYS A 29 15.44 9.84 -22.01
CA LYS A 29 16.73 9.41 -21.50
C LYS A 29 16.54 8.23 -20.54
N ALA A 30 17.19 7.10 -20.83
CA ALA A 30 17.14 5.90 -20.01
C ALA A 30 18.40 5.74 -19.17
N SER A 31 18.24 5.19 -17.96
CA SER A 31 19.36 4.80 -17.08
C SER A 31 18.87 3.70 -16.13
N SER A 32 19.81 2.93 -15.56
CA SER A 32 19.51 1.88 -14.60
C SER A 32 20.43 2.00 -13.39
N PHE A 33 19.91 1.70 -12.20
CA PHE A 33 20.61 1.73 -10.92
C PHE A 33 20.28 0.46 -10.14
N ALA A 34 21.17 0.07 -9.22
CA ALA A 34 20.84 -0.99 -8.28
C ALA A 34 19.82 -0.48 -7.23
N ASN A 35 18.85 -1.33 -6.85
CA ASN A 35 17.87 -1.00 -5.81
C ASN A 35 18.49 -1.11 -4.41
N THR A 36 19.45 -0.23 -4.12
CA THR A 36 20.12 -0.10 -2.83
C THR A 36 19.94 1.32 -2.28
N LYS A 37 20.07 1.47 -0.95
CA LYS A 37 19.98 2.79 -0.30
C LYS A 37 20.97 3.80 -0.88
N VAL A 38 22.16 3.35 -1.29
CA VAL A 38 23.22 4.22 -1.84
C VAL A 38 22.83 4.71 -3.22
N GLU A 39 22.48 3.80 -4.12
CA GLU A 39 22.13 4.13 -5.50
C GLU A 39 20.80 4.92 -5.60
N ALA A 40 19.81 4.57 -4.77
CA ALA A 40 18.56 5.34 -4.67
C ALA A 40 18.81 6.81 -4.24
N ARG A 41 19.74 7.04 -3.30
CA ARG A 41 20.13 8.42 -2.91
C ARG A 41 20.83 9.16 -4.03
N LYS A 42 21.74 8.49 -4.78
CA LYS A 42 22.40 9.08 -5.94
C LYS A 42 21.38 9.47 -7.00
N LEU A 43 20.44 8.59 -7.29
CA LEU A 43 19.34 8.84 -8.22
C LEU A 43 18.49 10.04 -7.76
N ALA A 44 18.05 10.06 -6.50
CA ALA A 44 17.23 11.13 -5.96
C ALA A 44 17.91 12.49 -6.08
N ARG A 45 19.19 12.62 -5.67
CA ARG A 45 19.98 13.85 -5.82
C ARG A 45 20.12 14.28 -7.29
N ARG A 46 20.32 13.33 -8.19
CA ARG A 46 20.38 13.60 -9.63
C ARG A 46 19.05 14.17 -10.14
N LEU A 47 17.91 13.56 -9.74
CA LEU A 47 16.58 13.98 -10.14
C LEU A 47 16.21 15.36 -9.54
N ALA A 48 16.58 15.61 -8.31
CA ALA A 48 16.44 16.93 -7.69
C ALA A 48 17.26 18.01 -8.46
N LYS A 49 18.53 17.72 -8.78
CA LYS A 49 19.40 18.64 -9.51
C LYS A 49 18.87 19.02 -10.91
N ILE A 50 18.23 18.08 -11.62
CA ILE A 50 17.63 18.37 -12.93
C ILE A 50 16.22 18.95 -12.83
N GLY A 51 15.67 19.15 -11.61
CA GLY A 51 14.35 19.70 -11.38
C GLY A 51 13.23 18.80 -11.89
N ALA A 52 13.31 17.47 -11.64
CA ALA A 52 12.27 16.53 -12.06
C ALA A 52 10.90 16.95 -11.53
N GLY A 53 9.94 17.17 -12.42
CA GLY A 53 8.62 17.70 -12.08
C GLY A 53 7.70 16.68 -11.42
N LEU A 54 7.86 15.41 -11.79
CA LEU A 54 7.13 14.28 -11.19
C LEU A 54 7.89 12.98 -11.45
N VAL A 55 8.03 12.17 -10.41
CA VAL A 55 8.48 10.79 -10.52
C VAL A 55 7.29 9.85 -10.34
N VAL A 56 7.12 8.87 -11.20
CA VAL A 56 6.06 7.87 -11.11
C VAL A 56 6.67 6.49 -10.88
N VAL A 57 6.20 5.81 -9.84
CA VAL A 57 6.62 4.45 -9.47
C VAL A 57 5.41 3.55 -9.29
N GLU A 58 5.54 2.28 -9.63
CA GLU A 58 4.50 1.30 -9.30
C GLU A 58 4.64 0.76 -7.87
N ALA A 59 3.50 0.35 -7.29
CA ALA A 59 3.47 -0.38 -6.03
C ALA A 59 3.91 -1.83 -6.26
N THR A 60 5.15 -2.17 -5.89
CA THR A 60 5.81 -3.47 -6.14
C THR A 60 6.09 -4.25 -4.85
N GLY A 61 5.11 -4.28 -3.94
CA GLY A 61 5.19 -5.09 -2.72
C GLY A 61 6.19 -4.60 -1.67
N GLY A 62 6.65 -3.35 -1.77
CA GLY A 62 7.58 -2.73 -0.82
C GLY A 62 8.98 -2.44 -1.39
N CYS A 63 9.32 -3.00 -2.57
CA CYS A 63 10.62 -2.72 -3.22
C CYS A 63 10.77 -1.22 -3.55
N GLU A 64 9.65 -0.52 -3.78
CA GLU A 64 9.60 0.91 -4.08
C GLU A 64 9.94 1.82 -2.89
N LEU A 65 9.86 1.32 -1.66
CA LEU A 65 9.98 2.16 -0.46
C LEU A 65 11.37 2.80 -0.32
N ILE A 66 12.43 2.10 -0.74
CA ILE A 66 13.82 2.63 -0.67
C ILE A 66 13.97 3.84 -1.59
N ALA A 67 13.51 3.72 -2.84
CA ALA A 67 13.57 4.80 -3.82
C ALA A 67 12.68 5.97 -3.41
N MET A 68 11.44 5.70 -2.97
CA MET A 68 10.51 6.73 -2.51
C MET A 68 11.04 7.51 -1.30
N ALA A 69 11.63 6.82 -0.32
CA ALA A 69 12.23 7.47 0.84
C ALA A 69 13.40 8.38 0.44
N ALA A 70 14.24 7.95 -0.50
CA ALA A 70 15.34 8.76 -1.00
C ALA A 70 14.84 10.01 -1.76
N LEU A 71 13.81 9.85 -2.61
CA LEU A 71 13.18 10.96 -3.34
C LEU A 71 12.54 11.99 -2.41
N ALA A 72 11.88 11.52 -1.34
CA ALA A 72 11.27 12.42 -0.36
C ALA A 72 12.29 13.25 0.42
N VAL A 73 13.48 12.70 0.74
CA VAL A 73 14.57 13.44 1.41
C VAL A 73 15.07 14.58 0.53
N GLU A 74 15.08 14.41 -0.78
CA GLU A 74 15.50 15.42 -1.75
C GLU A 74 14.31 16.26 -2.28
N GLU A 75 13.13 16.16 -1.64
CA GLU A 75 11.89 16.88 -1.97
C GLU A 75 11.40 16.69 -3.41
N VAL A 76 11.79 15.60 -4.07
CA VAL A 76 11.37 15.28 -5.43
C VAL A 76 9.92 14.73 -5.40
N PRO A 77 8.98 15.34 -6.15
CA PRO A 77 7.59 14.89 -6.15
C PRO A 77 7.48 13.46 -6.70
N VAL A 78 6.94 12.54 -5.90
CA VAL A 78 6.76 11.14 -6.31
C VAL A 78 5.30 10.70 -6.20
N ALA A 79 4.81 10.04 -7.23
CA ALA A 79 3.49 9.41 -7.25
C ALA A 79 3.63 7.90 -7.32
N ARG A 80 3.12 7.19 -6.29
CA ARG A 80 2.99 5.75 -6.29
C ARG A 80 1.64 5.35 -6.89
N VAL A 81 1.68 4.59 -7.97
CA VAL A 81 0.48 4.23 -8.74
C VAL A 81 0.17 2.73 -8.65
N ASN A 82 -1.09 2.40 -8.91
CA ASN A 82 -1.53 1.01 -8.93
C ASN A 82 -1.09 0.36 -10.26
N PRO A 83 -0.40 -0.79 -10.25
CA PRO A 83 0.03 -1.51 -11.43
C PRO A 83 -1.10 -1.81 -12.43
N ARG A 84 -2.32 -2.08 -11.93
CA ARG A 84 -3.49 -2.32 -12.80
C ARG A 84 -3.85 -1.09 -13.64
N GLN A 85 -3.77 0.11 -13.05
CA GLN A 85 -4.07 1.37 -13.77
C GLN A 85 -3.05 1.62 -14.88
N VAL A 86 -1.77 1.45 -14.60
CA VAL A 86 -0.69 1.59 -15.59
C VAL A 86 -0.85 0.56 -16.71
N ARG A 87 -1.20 -0.68 -16.36
CA ARG A 87 -1.43 -1.75 -17.33
C ARG A 87 -2.61 -1.47 -18.25
N HIS A 88 -3.72 -0.96 -17.72
CA HIS A 88 -4.88 -0.56 -18.53
C HIS A 88 -4.54 0.63 -19.43
N PHE A 89 -3.81 1.59 -18.91
CA PHE A 89 -3.31 2.73 -19.69
C PHE A 89 -2.40 2.29 -20.82
N ALA A 90 -1.42 1.41 -20.56
CA ALA A 90 -0.51 0.86 -21.58
C ALA A 90 -1.27 0.18 -22.72
N LYS A 91 -2.29 -0.63 -22.38
CA LYS A 91 -3.18 -1.25 -23.38
C LYS A 91 -3.94 -0.19 -24.18
N GLY A 92 -4.47 0.84 -23.52
CA GLY A 92 -5.23 1.93 -24.15
C GLY A 92 -4.43 2.74 -25.16
N ILE A 93 -3.10 2.86 -24.96
CA ILE A 93 -2.19 3.52 -25.92
C ILE A 93 -1.51 2.54 -26.90
N GLY A 94 -2.02 1.28 -26.99
CA GLY A 94 -1.54 0.28 -27.95
C GLY A 94 -0.20 -0.37 -27.59
N ARG A 95 0.31 -0.20 -26.36
CA ARG A 95 1.56 -0.82 -25.91
C ARG A 95 1.27 -2.14 -25.19
N LEU A 96 1.44 -3.25 -25.93
CA LEU A 96 1.15 -4.60 -25.44
C LEU A 96 2.39 -5.36 -24.95
N ALA A 97 3.59 -5.01 -25.47
CA ALA A 97 4.85 -5.64 -25.07
C ALA A 97 5.24 -5.22 -23.64
N LYS A 98 5.75 -6.18 -22.87
CA LYS A 98 6.23 -5.98 -21.50
C LYS A 98 7.74 -6.25 -21.47
N THR A 99 8.54 -5.19 -21.26
CA THR A 99 9.97 -5.26 -20.91
C THR A 99 10.27 -4.10 -19.96
N ASP A 100 11.18 -4.27 -19.02
CA ASP A 100 11.49 -3.30 -17.97
C ASP A 100 11.79 -1.87 -18.51
N PRO A 101 12.56 -1.66 -19.60
CA PRO A 101 12.74 -0.32 -20.18
C PRO A 101 11.46 0.27 -20.80
N ILE A 102 10.56 -0.58 -21.29
CA ILE A 102 9.25 -0.14 -21.82
C ILE A 102 8.35 0.26 -20.66
N ASP A 103 8.38 -0.49 -19.56
CA ASP A 103 7.55 -0.25 -18.40
C ASP A 103 7.91 1.10 -17.72
N ALA A 104 9.20 1.44 -17.58
CA ALA A 104 9.64 2.75 -17.09
C ALA A 104 9.18 3.91 -18.01
N ARG A 105 9.25 3.74 -19.34
CA ARG A 105 8.73 4.74 -20.30
C ARG A 105 7.22 4.91 -20.19
N VAL A 106 6.49 3.81 -20.05
CA VAL A 106 5.02 3.85 -19.87
C VAL A 106 4.65 4.59 -18.60
N LEU A 107 5.41 4.40 -17.50
CA LEU A 107 5.22 5.13 -16.26
C LEU A 107 5.42 6.64 -16.44
N ALA A 108 6.45 7.07 -17.18
CA ALA A 108 6.68 8.48 -17.46
C ALA A 108 5.54 9.08 -18.29
N ILE A 109 5.07 8.39 -19.35
CA ILE A 109 3.92 8.82 -20.17
C ILE A 109 2.65 8.85 -19.34
N PHE A 110 2.44 7.85 -18.46
CA PHE A 110 1.32 7.84 -17.53
C PHE A 110 1.36 9.07 -16.62
N GLY A 111 2.53 9.43 -16.09
CA GLY A 111 2.73 10.62 -15.28
C GLY A 111 2.35 11.90 -16.02
N GLU A 112 2.75 12.02 -17.27
CA GLU A 112 2.42 13.16 -18.14
C GLU A 112 0.91 13.28 -18.39
N ARG A 113 0.28 12.18 -18.78
CA ARG A 113 -1.13 12.18 -19.26
C ARG A 113 -2.14 12.09 -18.12
N ALA A 114 -1.91 11.19 -17.16
CA ALA A 114 -2.85 10.94 -16.06
C ALA A 114 -2.65 11.90 -14.87
N ARG A 115 -1.48 12.52 -14.75
CA ARG A 115 -1.14 13.46 -13.66
C ARG A 115 -1.51 12.93 -12.28
N PRO A 116 -0.99 11.75 -11.90
CA PRO A 116 -1.33 11.14 -10.63
C PRO A 116 -0.93 12.07 -9.47
N ARG A 117 -1.66 11.97 -8.38
CA ARG A 117 -1.37 12.78 -7.18
C ARG A 117 -0.05 12.35 -6.55
N VAL A 118 0.73 13.33 -6.10
CA VAL A 118 1.92 13.07 -5.29
C VAL A 118 1.54 12.28 -4.05
N THR A 119 2.29 11.23 -3.78
CA THR A 119 2.08 10.34 -2.64
C THR A 119 2.82 10.90 -1.43
N THR A 120 2.09 11.20 -0.38
CA THR A 120 2.68 11.50 0.92
C THR A 120 3.21 10.19 1.52
N LEU A 121 4.49 10.15 1.89
CA LEU A 121 5.02 9.01 2.61
C LEU A 121 4.44 8.96 4.03
N PRO A 122 4.15 7.76 4.55
CA PRO A 122 3.74 7.64 5.94
C PRO A 122 4.87 8.09 6.88
N SER A 123 4.50 8.65 8.02
CA SER A 123 5.46 8.93 9.08
C SER A 123 6.12 7.65 9.58
N LYS A 124 7.22 7.77 10.34
CA LYS A 124 7.87 6.60 10.94
C LYS A 124 6.92 5.84 11.87
N GLU A 125 6.10 6.59 12.59
CA GLU A 125 5.09 6.07 13.52
C GLU A 125 3.98 5.31 12.75
N GLU A 126 3.46 5.88 11.66
CA GLU A 126 2.48 5.22 10.81
C GLU A 126 3.04 3.96 10.14
N ALA A 127 4.28 4.02 9.66
CA ALA A 127 4.96 2.88 9.05
C ALA A 127 5.17 1.74 10.06
N ARG A 128 5.56 2.07 11.31
CA ARG A 128 5.72 1.08 12.38
C ARG A 128 4.40 0.46 12.79
N LEU A 129 3.35 1.26 13.00
CA LEU A 129 2.01 0.75 13.33
C LEU A 129 1.51 -0.21 12.24
N LYS A 130 1.72 0.15 10.99
CA LYS A 130 1.37 -0.70 9.85
C LYS A 130 2.13 -2.03 9.84
N ALA A 131 3.43 -2.01 10.15
CA ALA A 131 4.24 -3.22 10.24
C ALA A 131 3.78 -4.15 11.37
N LEU A 132 3.49 -3.60 12.56
CA LEU A 132 2.94 -4.35 13.69
C LEU A 132 1.57 -4.95 13.36
N SER A 133 0.66 -4.17 12.79
CA SER A 133 -0.68 -4.63 12.37
C SER A 133 -0.59 -5.75 11.31
N LEU A 134 0.35 -5.64 10.35
CA LEU A 134 0.59 -6.69 9.38
C LEU A 134 1.09 -7.97 10.05
N ARG A 135 2.03 -7.86 11.00
CA ARG A 135 2.56 -9.03 11.73
C ARG A 135 1.48 -9.71 12.56
N ARG A 136 0.69 -8.93 13.30
CA ARG A 136 -0.44 -9.45 14.05
C ARG A 136 -1.36 -10.30 13.17
N ARG A 137 -1.72 -9.77 12.00
CA ARG A 137 -2.58 -10.51 11.07
C ARG A 137 -1.96 -11.81 10.60
N GLN A 138 -0.68 -11.81 10.22
CA GLN A 138 0.03 -13.03 9.82
C GLN A 138 -0.02 -14.11 10.91
N LEU A 139 0.14 -13.71 12.18
CA LEU A 139 0.06 -14.63 13.32
C LEU A 139 -1.37 -15.15 13.52
N VAL A 140 -2.37 -14.29 13.42
CA VAL A 140 -3.79 -14.70 13.49
C VAL A 140 -4.15 -15.66 12.37
N ASP A 141 -3.73 -15.40 11.14
CA ASP A 141 -3.97 -16.27 9.99
C ASP A 141 -3.31 -17.66 10.21
N ALA A 142 -2.07 -17.68 10.69
CA ALA A 142 -1.36 -18.92 11.04
C ALA A 142 -2.09 -19.70 12.14
N ARG A 143 -2.53 -19.02 13.22
CA ARG A 143 -3.30 -19.62 14.30
C ARG A 143 -4.61 -20.24 13.81
N VAL A 144 -5.33 -19.56 12.92
CA VAL A 144 -6.57 -20.08 12.32
C VAL A 144 -6.28 -21.35 11.50
N ALA A 145 -5.18 -21.34 10.73
CA ALA A 145 -4.77 -22.52 9.96
C ALA A 145 -4.48 -23.73 10.89
N GLU A 146 -3.71 -23.50 11.98
CA GLU A 146 -3.40 -24.55 12.95
C GLU A 146 -4.64 -25.07 13.70
N LYS A 147 -5.58 -24.18 14.07
CA LYS A 147 -6.86 -24.58 14.67
C LYS A 147 -7.67 -25.48 13.71
N ASN A 148 -7.65 -25.16 12.43
CA ASN A 148 -8.32 -25.98 11.40
C ASN A 148 -7.63 -27.34 11.20
N HIS A 149 -6.28 -27.39 11.26
CA HIS A 149 -5.52 -28.64 11.22
C HIS A 149 -5.84 -29.52 12.44
N ARG A 150 -5.83 -28.93 13.65
CA ARG A 150 -6.16 -29.64 14.90
C ARG A 150 -7.51 -30.36 14.83
N GLY A 151 -8.52 -29.73 14.21
CA GLY A 151 -9.85 -30.31 14.07
C GLY A 151 -9.91 -31.58 13.21
N LYS A 152 -8.89 -31.85 12.39
CA LYS A 152 -8.80 -33.01 11.48
C LYS A 152 -7.90 -34.13 12.01
N ILE A 153 -7.14 -33.90 13.09
CA ILE A 153 -6.18 -34.84 13.65
C ILE A 153 -6.87 -35.72 14.67
N VAL A 154 -6.70 -37.03 14.53
CA VAL A 154 -7.25 -38.05 15.43
C VAL A 154 -6.21 -38.46 16.50
N GLU A 155 -4.95 -38.53 16.13
CA GLU A 155 -3.85 -39.00 16.97
C GLU A 155 -3.52 -37.97 18.09
N LYS A 156 -3.57 -38.43 19.34
CA LYS A 156 -3.43 -37.56 20.51
C LYS A 156 -2.08 -36.87 20.61
N ASP A 157 -1.00 -37.57 20.31
CA ASP A 157 0.39 -37.07 20.38
C ASP A 157 0.63 -36.01 19.30
N ILE A 158 0.14 -36.20 18.08
CA ILE A 158 0.21 -35.21 17.00
C ILE A 158 -0.64 -34.00 17.34
N LYS A 159 -1.85 -34.21 17.85
CA LYS A 159 -2.73 -33.12 18.31
C LYS A 159 -2.10 -32.26 19.40
N ALA A 160 -1.44 -32.86 20.38
CA ALA A 160 -0.70 -32.16 21.41
C ALA A 160 0.46 -31.31 20.83
N GLY A 161 1.08 -31.79 19.74
CA GLY A 161 2.09 -31.00 19.00
C GLY A 161 1.50 -29.73 18.39
N VAL A 162 0.34 -29.82 17.74
CA VAL A 162 -0.36 -28.66 17.16
C VAL A 162 -0.85 -27.71 18.23
N GLU A 163 -1.30 -28.21 19.40
CA GLU A 163 -1.70 -27.37 20.52
C GLU A 163 -0.56 -26.49 21.04
N ARG A 164 0.65 -27.03 21.19
CA ARG A 164 1.83 -26.23 21.54
C ARG A 164 2.15 -25.12 20.54
N VAL A 165 1.95 -25.37 19.24
CA VAL A 165 2.12 -24.33 18.21
C VAL A 165 1.06 -23.25 18.36
N ILE A 166 -0.20 -23.63 18.62
CA ILE A 166 -1.29 -22.66 18.83
C ILE A 166 -1.00 -21.80 20.07
N GLU A 167 -0.57 -22.39 21.18
CA GLU A 167 -0.19 -21.66 22.41
C GLU A 167 0.95 -20.66 22.13
N SER A 168 1.97 -21.07 21.39
CA SER A 168 3.07 -20.18 20.99
C SER A 168 2.57 -19.01 20.12
N LEU A 169 1.65 -19.27 19.18
CA LEU A 169 1.06 -18.23 18.34
C LEU A 169 0.16 -17.28 19.15
N ASP A 170 -0.59 -17.79 20.11
CA ASP A 170 -1.40 -16.95 21.01
C ASP A 170 -0.50 -16.02 21.84
N SER A 171 0.59 -16.51 22.41
CA SER A 171 1.58 -15.69 23.14
C SER A 171 2.23 -14.62 22.26
N GLU A 172 2.61 -14.93 21.02
CA GLU A 172 3.17 -13.97 20.06
C GLU A 172 2.15 -12.90 19.65
N ILE A 173 0.86 -13.27 19.53
CA ILE A 173 -0.23 -12.32 19.24
C ILE A 173 -0.38 -11.34 20.38
N GLU A 174 -0.39 -11.80 21.64
CA GLU A 174 -0.44 -10.95 22.85
C GLU A 174 0.72 -9.94 22.87
N MET A 175 1.95 -10.38 22.66
CA MET A 175 3.12 -9.49 22.63
C MET A 175 3.02 -8.42 21.53
N ILE A 176 2.50 -8.76 20.35
CA ILE A 176 2.30 -7.79 19.26
C ILE A 176 1.16 -6.82 19.58
N GLU A 177 0.09 -7.28 20.22
CA GLU A 177 -1.03 -6.42 20.66
C GLU A 177 -0.58 -5.41 21.72
N GLU A 178 0.23 -5.81 22.68
CA GLU A 178 0.89 -4.92 23.64
C GLU A 178 1.79 -3.89 22.93
N ALA A 179 2.65 -4.33 22.00
CA ALA A 179 3.50 -3.42 21.23
C ALA A 179 2.70 -2.42 20.39
N ILE A 180 1.54 -2.80 19.86
CA ILE A 180 0.60 -1.89 19.16
C ILE A 180 0.04 -0.87 20.15
N ALA A 181 -0.43 -1.31 21.31
CA ALA A 181 -1.01 -0.43 22.33
C ALA A 181 0.01 0.58 22.85
N GLU A 182 1.22 0.15 23.19
CA GLU A 182 2.34 1.01 23.60
C GLU A 182 2.70 2.03 22.52
N HIS A 183 2.80 1.58 21.27
CA HIS A 183 3.14 2.46 20.16
C HIS A 183 2.09 3.55 19.93
N ILE A 184 0.81 3.21 20.00
CA ILE A 184 -0.28 4.18 19.88
C ILE A 184 -0.28 5.14 21.08
N ALA A 185 -0.09 4.63 22.30
CA ALA A 185 -0.05 5.43 23.52
C ALA A 185 1.10 6.46 23.51
N ALA A 186 2.25 6.10 22.95
CA ALA A 186 3.41 6.97 22.82
C ALA A 186 3.22 8.10 21.76
N CYS A 187 2.25 7.97 20.84
CA CYS A 187 2.03 8.92 19.76
C CYS A 187 0.71 9.68 19.99
N GLU A 188 0.79 10.93 20.47
CA GLU A 188 -0.40 11.74 20.82
C GLU A 188 -1.46 11.82 19.70
N PRO A 189 -1.10 12.09 18.42
CA PRO A 189 -2.10 12.12 17.35
C PRO A 189 -2.80 10.78 17.12
N MET A 190 -2.11 9.65 17.31
CA MET A 190 -2.70 8.31 17.19
C MET A 190 -3.60 8.00 18.37
N ARG A 191 -3.17 8.34 19.58
CA ARG A 191 -3.94 8.15 20.80
C ARG A 191 -5.28 8.91 20.76
N ALA A 192 -5.27 10.18 20.36
CA ALA A 192 -6.48 10.98 20.22
C ALA A 192 -7.46 10.37 19.19
N ARG A 193 -6.94 9.89 18.05
CA ARG A 193 -7.76 9.21 17.04
C ARG A 193 -8.29 7.86 17.55
N GLN A 194 -7.50 7.11 18.31
CA GLN A 194 -7.94 5.85 18.92
C GLN A 194 -9.11 6.09 19.86
N GLN A 195 -9.01 7.05 20.76
CA GLN A 195 -10.08 7.40 21.70
C GLN A 195 -11.38 7.78 20.98
N LEU A 196 -11.27 8.53 19.88
CA LEU A 196 -12.41 8.88 19.04
C LEU A 196 -13.06 7.64 18.40
N LEU A 197 -12.25 6.69 17.91
CA LEU A 197 -12.77 5.44 17.33
C LEU A 197 -13.44 4.56 18.40
N GLU A 198 -12.85 4.46 19.57
CA GLU A 198 -13.38 3.65 20.68
C GLU A 198 -14.62 4.25 21.35
N SER A 199 -14.94 5.53 21.09
CA SER A 199 -16.24 6.10 21.48
C SER A 199 -17.40 5.55 20.65
N ILE A 200 -17.14 4.86 19.55
CA ILE A 200 -18.13 4.20 18.72
C ILE A 200 -18.47 2.84 19.34
N PRO A 201 -19.76 2.53 19.62
CA PRO A 201 -20.14 1.23 20.15
C PRO A 201 -19.57 0.07 19.34
N CYS A 202 -19.09 -0.97 20.02
CA CYS A 202 -18.48 -2.17 19.45
C CYS A 202 -17.11 -1.98 18.77
N VAL A 203 -16.49 -0.81 18.89
CA VAL A 203 -15.11 -0.60 18.44
C VAL A 203 -14.16 -0.74 19.63
N ALA A 204 -13.44 -1.85 19.69
CA ALA A 204 -12.43 -2.13 20.72
C ALA A 204 -11.02 -1.83 20.19
N ALA A 205 -10.01 -1.88 21.08
CA ALA A 205 -8.61 -1.56 20.81
C ALA A 205 -8.01 -2.28 19.59
N ALA A 206 -8.31 -3.56 19.39
CA ALA A 206 -7.84 -4.31 18.22
C ALA A 206 -8.42 -3.77 16.91
N THR A 207 -9.68 -3.35 16.92
CA THR A 207 -10.36 -2.76 15.76
C THR A 207 -9.83 -1.36 15.49
N SER A 208 -9.75 -0.50 16.52
CA SER A 208 -9.25 0.88 16.40
C SER A 208 -7.80 0.91 15.92
N GLY A 209 -6.93 0.06 16.49
CA GLY A 209 -5.53 -0.07 16.06
C GLY A 209 -5.38 -0.49 14.60
N THR A 210 -6.24 -1.41 14.15
CA THR A 210 -6.21 -1.83 12.74
C THR A 210 -6.72 -0.73 11.80
N VAL A 211 -7.79 -0.02 12.18
CA VAL A 211 -8.30 1.12 11.39
C VAL A 211 -7.23 2.21 11.27
N LEU A 212 -6.53 2.53 12.35
CA LEU A 212 -5.43 3.51 12.33
C LEU A 212 -4.28 3.08 11.40
N ALA A 213 -3.94 1.78 11.39
CA ALA A 213 -2.88 1.24 10.56
C ALA A 213 -3.22 1.20 9.06
N GLU A 214 -4.47 0.85 8.72
CA GLU A 214 -4.88 0.61 7.32
C GLU A 214 -5.53 1.85 6.66
N LEU A 215 -6.05 2.79 7.45
CA LEU A 215 -6.73 4.00 7.00
C LEU A 215 -6.17 5.27 7.65
N PRO A 216 -4.89 5.60 7.46
CA PRO A 216 -4.30 6.82 8.03
C PRO A 216 -5.01 8.09 7.53
N GLU A 217 -5.73 8.03 6.40
CA GLU A 217 -6.49 9.14 5.83
C GLU A 217 -7.85 9.39 6.51
N LEU A 218 -8.23 8.56 7.47
CA LEU A 218 -9.49 8.73 8.22
C LEU A 218 -9.49 10.09 8.92
N GLY A 219 -10.57 10.85 8.74
CA GLY A 219 -10.68 12.23 9.22
C GLY A 219 -10.02 13.29 8.32
N GLN A 220 -9.25 12.89 7.29
CA GLN A 220 -8.57 13.82 6.37
C GLN A 220 -9.17 13.81 4.96
N ARG A 221 -10.00 12.83 4.64
CA ARG A 221 -10.63 12.64 3.32
C ARG A 221 -12.15 12.55 3.44
N SER A 222 -12.85 12.89 2.37
CA SER A 222 -14.30 12.75 2.32
C SER A 222 -14.74 11.29 2.41
N THR A 223 -15.94 11.06 2.91
CA THR A 223 -16.52 9.71 3.07
C THR A 223 -16.55 8.91 1.75
N SER A 224 -16.80 9.58 0.61
CA SER A 224 -16.79 8.92 -0.71
C SER A 224 -15.41 8.39 -1.08
N VAL A 225 -14.35 9.17 -0.81
CA VAL A 225 -12.96 8.74 -1.05
C VAL A 225 -12.59 7.59 -0.11
N LEU A 226 -12.98 7.67 1.18
CA LEU A 226 -12.73 6.60 2.14
C LEU A 226 -13.44 5.29 1.75
N LYS A 227 -14.71 5.36 1.33
CA LYS A 227 -15.45 4.19 0.83
C LYS A 227 -14.75 3.53 -0.36
N ALA A 228 -14.24 4.32 -1.30
CA ALA A 228 -13.48 3.81 -2.43
C ALA A 228 -12.13 3.20 -2.00
N LEU A 229 -11.41 3.82 -1.05
CA LEU A 229 -10.15 3.30 -0.52
C LEU A 229 -10.34 1.97 0.23
N VAL A 230 -11.41 1.84 0.99
CA VAL A 230 -11.77 0.60 1.69
C VAL A 230 -12.29 -0.48 0.74
N GLY A 231 -12.74 -0.10 -0.46
CA GLY A 231 -13.28 -1.04 -1.44
C GLY A 231 -14.73 -1.44 -1.18
N VAL A 232 -15.51 -0.57 -0.53
CA VAL A 232 -16.94 -0.76 -0.29
C VAL A 232 -17.82 0.21 -1.09
N ALA A 233 -17.21 1.03 -1.96
CA ALA A 233 -17.95 1.93 -2.83
C ALA A 233 -18.54 1.17 -4.01
N PRO A 234 -19.87 1.19 -4.23
CA PRO A 234 -20.46 0.65 -5.42
C PRO A 234 -20.20 1.60 -6.60
N PHE A 235 -19.68 1.07 -7.69
CA PHE A 235 -19.52 1.82 -8.94
C PHE A 235 -20.71 1.57 -9.86
N ASN A 236 -21.20 2.62 -10.51
CA ASN A 236 -22.27 2.52 -11.50
C ASN A 236 -21.72 1.90 -12.78
N SER A 237 -22.51 1.02 -13.38
CA SER A 237 -22.24 0.41 -14.68
C SER A 237 -23.42 0.67 -15.61
N ASP A 238 -23.85 1.93 -15.71
CA ASP A 238 -24.98 2.34 -16.52
C ASP A 238 -24.50 2.67 -17.94
N SER A 239 -25.25 2.26 -18.96
CA SER A 239 -24.99 2.61 -20.37
C SER A 239 -26.31 2.91 -21.12
N GLY A 240 -26.44 4.12 -21.65
CA GLY A 240 -27.64 4.55 -22.38
C GLY A 240 -28.91 4.43 -21.53
N GLY A 241 -29.91 3.73 -22.01
CA GLY A 241 -31.19 3.51 -21.30
C GLY A 241 -31.17 2.30 -20.33
N MET A 242 -30.01 1.66 -20.10
CA MET A 242 -29.90 0.46 -19.29
C MET A 242 -29.19 0.79 -17.96
N THR A 243 -29.89 0.55 -16.85
CA THR A 243 -29.29 0.64 -15.50
C THR A 243 -28.65 -0.70 -15.18
N GLY A 244 -27.30 -0.73 -15.14
CA GLY A 244 -26.53 -1.91 -14.81
C GLY A 244 -26.49 -2.22 -13.32
N GLN A 245 -26.10 -3.45 -12.96
CA GLN A 245 -25.84 -3.80 -11.58
C GLN A 245 -24.61 -3.06 -11.07
N ARG A 246 -24.70 -2.50 -9.86
CA ARG A 246 -23.58 -1.84 -9.20
C ARG A 246 -22.68 -2.88 -8.58
N HIS A 247 -21.40 -2.80 -8.89
CA HIS A 247 -20.39 -3.70 -8.33
C HIS A 247 -19.39 -2.93 -7.49
N ILE A 248 -18.93 -3.55 -6.41
CA ILE A 248 -17.81 -3.06 -5.62
C ILE A 248 -16.53 -3.45 -6.37
N GLU A 249 -15.73 -2.45 -6.75
CA GLU A 249 -14.47 -2.67 -7.46
C GLU A 249 -13.34 -1.84 -6.86
N GLY A 250 -12.13 -2.43 -6.78
CA GLY A 250 -10.94 -1.75 -6.28
C GLY A 250 -10.83 -1.77 -4.76
N GLY A 251 -10.22 -0.72 -4.20
CA GLY A 251 -9.89 -0.63 -2.78
C GLY A 251 -8.52 -1.21 -2.43
N ARG A 252 -8.01 -0.86 -1.23
CA ARG A 252 -6.66 -1.25 -0.76
C ARG A 252 -6.52 -2.71 -0.41
N ALA A 253 -7.59 -3.43 -0.27
CA ALA A 253 -7.69 -4.90 -0.22
C ALA A 253 -9.02 -5.34 0.39
N PRO A 254 -9.47 -6.59 0.15
CA PRO A 254 -10.58 -7.23 0.86
C PRO A 254 -10.37 -7.33 2.39
N ARG A 255 -9.34 -6.71 2.91
CA ARG A 255 -8.79 -6.83 4.26
C ARG A 255 -9.57 -6.05 5.33
N VAL A 256 -10.24 -4.96 4.97
CA VAL A 256 -11.07 -4.19 5.90
C VAL A 256 -12.46 -4.84 6.06
N ILE A 257 -12.94 -5.54 5.05
CA ILE A 257 -14.26 -6.22 5.07
C ILE A 257 -14.27 -7.45 5.99
N GLN A 258 -13.12 -8.10 6.23
CA GLN A 258 -13.03 -9.21 7.18
C GLN A 258 -13.32 -8.83 8.64
N PHE A 259 -13.30 -7.53 8.97
CA PHE A 259 -13.63 -7.07 10.32
C PHE A 259 -15.11 -7.23 10.70
N THR A 260 -16.01 -7.20 9.72
CA THR A 260 -17.45 -7.25 10.00
C THR A 260 -17.98 -8.69 10.17
N THR A 261 -17.24 -9.69 9.74
CA THR A 261 -17.70 -11.09 9.80
C THR A 261 -17.07 -11.91 10.93
N SER A 262 -15.95 -11.46 11.50
CA SER A 262 -15.26 -12.21 12.58
C SER A 262 -15.74 -11.89 14.00
N SER A 263 -16.61 -10.88 14.18
CA SER A 263 -17.19 -10.52 15.48
C SER A 263 -18.60 -11.06 15.69
N ALA A 264 -19.10 -11.91 14.79
CA ALA A 264 -20.48 -12.44 14.84
C ALA A 264 -20.55 -13.98 14.93
N LEU A 265 -19.52 -14.64 15.50
CA LEU A 265 -19.60 -16.07 15.89
C LEU A 265 -18.95 -16.27 17.25
#